data_57714ed83ba2fb1a1fcdf8f94be1d12e
#
_entry.id   57714ed83ba2fb1a1fcdf8f94be1d12e
#
_cell.length_a   1.000
_cell.length_b   1.000
_cell.length_c   1.000
_cell.angle_alpha   90.00
_cell.angle_beta   90.00
_cell.angle_gamma   90.00
#
_symmetry.space_group_name_H-M   'P 1'
#
loop_
_entity.id
_entity.type
_entity.pdbx_description
1 polymer ?
#
loop_
_entity_poly.entity_id
_entity_poly.type
_entity_poly.pdbx_seq_one_letter_code
_entity_poly.pdbx_strand_id
1 'polypeptide(L)'
;MQAIILAAGMGKRLGELTKNNTKCMVEVDGVRLIERALRILDRKNLNRIILVVGYQHENLMAFVNSLGIQTQIGFIINEVYDKSNNIFSLSLAKEQMIEDDTLLLESDLIFEERLIDMLLEDKRDSLALVDKFESWMDGTCMLLDENDCIVDMVAKKNLHFVNADQYYKTVNIYKFSRHFSKYTYVPFLKAYAMAMGNNEYYESVIRLIAMLDTKELQARRLNGQRWYEIDDIQDLDIAESLFTDNTEEQYKKITARYGGFWRYPKLVDYCYLVNPYFPTEHMLEEIRANSDRLIMQYPSGARVIRLLAGKLFGISDKKIIVGNGAAELIREMMQETNGKIGFVTPTFEEYINCCKQEQRVIMDTRKMDFSYSGQDIQDYFEQKHIQMLVLINPDNPSGNYIDSREIYELIHWCKKKKICLILDESFSDFSDEAESCIADSYLELYDEFYVIKSISKSYGVPGCRLGILAGRNSEKLDQIQRKLPIW
;
A
#
# COMPACT_ATOMS: atom_id res chain seq x y z
N MET A 1 -11.05 -19.08 32.69
CA MET A 1 -10.30 -18.91 31.43
C MET A 1 -9.00 -18.15 31.69
N GLN A 2 -7.94 -18.46 30.98
CA GLN A 2 -6.62 -17.82 31.08
C GLN A 2 -6.17 -17.30 29.72
N ALA A 3 -5.08 -16.53 29.66
CA ALA A 3 -4.40 -16.18 28.41
C ALA A 3 -2.95 -16.69 28.43
N ILE A 4 -2.44 -17.12 27.26
CA ILE A 4 -1.03 -17.44 27.03
C ILE A 4 -0.52 -16.57 25.88
N ILE A 5 0.55 -15.81 26.12
CA ILE A 5 1.18 -14.94 25.12
C ILE A 5 2.57 -15.49 24.81
N LEU A 6 2.85 -15.76 23.54
CA LEU A 6 4.16 -16.20 23.09
C LEU A 6 5.04 -14.98 22.78
N ALA A 7 6.00 -14.69 23.67
CA ALA A 7 6.83 -13.47 23.64
C ALA A 7 8.34 -13.79 23.71
N ALA A 8 8.75 -14.96 23.22
CA ALA A 8 10.16 -15.38 23.27
C ALA A 8 11.02 -14.92 22.10
N GLY A 9 10.41 -14.36 21.05
CA GLY A 9 11.04 -14.04 19.77
C GLY A 9 11.99 -12.83 19.81
N MET A 10 13.07 -12.88 18.98
CA MET A 10 14.08 -11.84 18.89
C MET A 10 13.71 -10.64 18.00
N GLY A 11 12.81 -10.83 17.03
CA GLY A 11 12.41 -9.77 16.10
C GLY A 11 13.50 -9.22 15.20
N LYS A 12 14.42 -10.08 14.71
CA LYS A 12 15.61 -9.67 13.93
C LYS A 12 15.34 -8.76 12.73
N ARG A 13 14.17 -8.87 12.10
CA ARG A 13 13.76 -8.05 10.95
C ARG A 13 13.52 -6.57 11.29
N LEU A 14 13.32 -6.24 12.56
CA LEU A 14 13.13 -4.87 13.06
C LEU A 14 14.46 -4.16 13.41
N GLY A 15 15.60 -4.82 13.21
CA GLY A 15 16.93 -4.22 13.28
C GLY A 15 17.25 -3.58 14.62
N GLU A 16 17.58 -2.28 14.61
CA GLU A 16 17.98 -1.53 15.80
C GLU A 16 16.89 -1.46 16.88
N LEU A 17 15.61 -1.51 16.50
CA LEU A 17 14.48 -1.44 17.44
C LEU A 17 14.42 -2.63 18.41
N THR A 18 14.96 -3.76 18.01
CA THR A 18 14.95 -5.01 18.78
C THR A 18 16.33 -5.47 19.21
N LYS A 19 17.39 -4.70 18.98
CA LYS A 19 18.77 -5.06 19.33
C LYS A 19 18.96 -5.30 20.84
N ASN A 20 18.35 -4.45 21.66
CA ASN A 20 18.40 -4.53 23.11
C ASN A 20 17.00 -4.72 23.73
N ASN A 21 16.05 -5.19 22.93
CA ASN A 21 14.66 -5.29 23.33
C ASN A 21 13.95 -6.45 22.61
N THR A 22 12.85 -6.95 23.15
CA THR A 22 12.06 -7.99 22.50
C THR A 22 11.12 -7.38 21.44
N LYS A 23 10.68 -8.19 20.46
CA LYS A 23 9.74 -7.79 19.44
C LYS A 23 8.45 -7.15 20.00
N CYS A 24 7.90 -7.71 21.06
CA CYS A 24 6.67 -7.24 21.69
C CYS A 24 6.82 -5.91 22.47
N MET A 25 8.05 -5.44 22.64
CA MET A 25 8.35 -4.15 23.28
C MET A 25 8.45 -2.99 22.28
N VAL A 26 8.28 -3.25 20.98
CA VAL A 26 8.18 -2.21 19.96
C VAL A 26 6.95 -1.36 20.21
N GLU A 27 7.09 -0.06 20.01
CA GLU A 27 6.04 0.93 20.29
C GLU A 27 5.29 1.28 18.99
N VAL A 28 3.97 1.39 19.11
CA VAL A 28 3.08 1.97 18.12
C VAL A 28 2.36 3.12 18.80
N ASP A 29 2.50 4.33 18.27
CA ASP A 29 1.92 5.54 18.85
C ASP A 29 2.25 5.67 20.37
N GLY A 30 3.55 5.48 20.69
CA GLY A 30 4.09 5.64 22.05
C GLY A 30 3.69 4.56 23.07
N VAL A 31 2.96 3.50 22.65
CA VAL A 31 2.54 2.41 23.54
C VAL A 31 3.05 1.08 22.99
N ARG A 32 3.70 0.28 23.86
CA ARG A 32 4.26 -1.02 23.48
C ARG A 32 3.19 -2.06 23.15
N LEU A 33 3.48 -2.94 22.19
CA LEU A 33 2.53 -3.98 21.75
C LEU A 33 2.08 -4.83 22.95
N ILE A 34 3.02 -5.29 23.76
CA ILE A 34 2.71 -6.11 24.93
C ILE A 34 1.86 -5.37 25.97
N GLU A 35 2.10 -4.08 26.18
CA GLU A 35 1.28 -3.26 27.07
C GLU A 35 -0.16 -3.18 26.57
N ARG A 36 -0.37 -2.92 25.27
CA ARG A 36 -1.71 -2.89 24.67
C ARG A 36 -2.45 -4.21 24.88
N ALA A 37 -1.80 -5.32 24.56
CA ALA A 37 -2.38 -6.65 24.72
C ALA A 37 -2.74 -6.94 26.18
N LEU A 38 -1.82 -6.67 27.13
CA LEU A 38 -2.05 -6.89 28.55
C LEU A 38 -3.19 -6.03 29.11
N ARG A 39 -3.27 -4.74 28.75
CA ARG A 39 -4.36 -3.85 29.18
C ARG A 39 -5.72 -4.29 28.63
N ILE A 40 -5.78 -4.84 27.42
CA ILE A 40 -7.00 -5.43 26.85
C ILE A 40 -7.39 -6.66 27.66
N LEU A 41 -6.48 -7.58 27.89
CA LEU A 41 -6.74 -8.84 28.58
C LEU A 41 -7.10 -8.62 30.07
N ASP A 42 -6.49 -7.64 30.73
CA ASP A 42 -6.76 -7.29 32.13
C ASP A 42 -8.23 -6.93 32.39
N ARG A 43 -8.90 -6.37 31.37
CA ARG A 43 -10.34 -6.02 31.44
C ARG A 43 -11.28 -7.20 31.17
N LYS A 44 -10.77 -8.43 30.92
CA LYS A 44 -11.59 -9.58 30.49
C LYS A 44 -11.87 -10.62 31.56
N ASN A 45 -11.67 -10.30 32.84
CA ASN A 45 -11.92 -11.21 33.96
C ASN A 45 -11.24 -12.58 33.82
N LEU A 46 -10.00 -12.59 33.30
CA LEU A 46 -9.21 -13.80 33.20
C LEU A 46 -8.65 -14.22 34.56
N ASN A 47 -8.52 -15.55 34.80
CA ASN A 47 -7.93 -16.08 36.01
C ASN A 47 -6.44 -15.74 36.14
N ARG A 48 -5.73 -15.74 34.98
CA ARG A 48 -4.32 -15.40 34.90
C ARG A 48 -3.89 -15.13 33.45
N ILE A 49 -2.77 -14.45 33.26
CA ILE A 49 -2.07 -14.26 32.00
C ILE A 49 -0.67 -14.84 32.13
N ILE A 50 -0.28 -15.71 31.22
CA ILE A 50 1.03 -16.37 31.19
C ILE A 50 1.80 -15.86 29.98
N LEU A 51 3.01 -15.34 30.19
CA LEU A 51 3.92 -14.94 29.12
C LEU A 51 5.02 -16.00 28.99
N VAL A 52 5.18 -16.57 27.80
CA VAL A 52 6.34 -17.39 27.46
C VAL A 52 7.39 -16.45 26.89
N VAL A 53 8.44 -16.22 27.67
CA VAL A 53 9.49 -15.21 27.39
C VAL A 53 10.82 -15.89 27.02
N GLY A 54 11.71 -15.19 26.36
CA GLY A 54 13.01 -15.72 25.94
C GLY A 54 14.05 -14.62 25.78
N TYR A 55 14.25 -14.09 24.57
CA TYR A 55 15.20 -13.02 24.34
C TYR A 55 14.90 -11.80 25.20
N GLN A 56 15.92 -11.25 25.90
CA GLN A 56 15.78 -10.08 26.79
C GLN A 56 14.64 -10.22 27.81
N HIS A 57 14.39 -11.46 28.31
CA HIS A 57 13.26 -11.74 29.19
C HIS A 57 13.27 -10.92 30.48
N GLU A 58 14.45 -10.63 31.08
CA GLU A 58 14.54 -9.82 32.29
C GLU A 58 13.97 -8.42 32.09
N ASN A 59 14.31 -7.76 30.99
CA ASN A 59 13.80 -6.43 30.62
C ASN A 59 12.28 -6.47 30.41
N LEU A 60 11.79 -7.49 29.71
CA LEU A 60 10.36 -7.66 29.47
C LEU A 60 9.59 -7.90 30.78
N MET A 61 10.08 -8.79 31.63
CA MET A 61 9.45 -9.11 32.92
C MET A 61 9.42 -7.88 33.85
N ALA A 62 10.53 -7.12 33.93
CA ALA A 62 10.59 -5.90 34.70
C ALA A 62 9.57 -4.86 34.19
N PHE A 63 9.46 -4.69 32.88
CA PHE A 63 8.47 -3.79 32.29
C PHE A 63 7.04 -4.24 32.59
N VAL A 64 6.70 -5.50 32.34
CA VAL A 64 5.36 -6.05 32.58
C VAL A 64 4.95 -5.88 34.06
N ASN A 65 5.86 -6.15 34.99
CA ASN A 65 5.60 -5.97 36.42
C ASN A 65 5.37 -4.48 36.79
N SER A 66 5.90 -3.54 36.02
CA SER A 66 5.69 -2.10 36.25
C SER A 66 4.34 -1.57 35.75
N LEU A 67 3.60 -2.32 34.94
CA LEU A 67 2.36 -1.86 34.29
C LEU A 67 1.15 -1.77 35.21
N GLY A 68 1.20 -2.39 36.41
CA GLY A 68 0.11 -2.40 37.37
C GLY A 68 -1.11 -3.20 36.91
N ILE A 69 -0.92 -4.24 36.09
CA ILE A 69 -1.97 -5.18 35.67
C ILE A 69 -2.54 -5.89 36.87
N GLN A 70 -3.87 -5.96 37.00
CA GLN A 70 -4.57 -6.56 38.14
C GLN A 70 -4.68 -8.08 38.00
N THR A 71 -4.82 -8.58 36.80
CA THR A 71 -4.86 -10.02 36.50
C THR A 71 -3.51 -10.65 36.86
N GLN A 72 -3.53 -11.80 37.55
CA GLN A 72 -2.30 -12.50 37.91
C GLN A 72 -1.42 -12.79 36.69
N ILE A 73 -0.17 -12.32 36.71
CA ILE A 73 0.83 -12.58 35.69
C ILE A 73 1.74 -13.74 36.09
N GLY A 74 1.97 -14.66 35.17
CA GLY A 74 2.96 -15.73 35.29
C GLY A 74 3.96 -15.68 34.13
N PHE A 75 5.20 -16.15 34.36
CA PHE A 75 6.24 -16.20 33.32
C PHE A 75 6.77 -17.62 33.18
N ILE A 76 7.01 -18.03 31.92
CA ILE A 76 7.70 -19.29 31.55
C ILE A 76 8.88 -18.90 30.68
N ILE A 77 10.09 -19.31 31.05
CA ILE A 77 11.29 -18.91 30.33
C ILE A 77 11.65 -20.00 29.32
N ASN A 78 11.79 -19.60 28.05
CA ASN A 78 12.40 -20.41 27.01
C ASN A 78 13.90 -20.09 26.94
N GLU A 79 14.73 -20.89 27.56
CA GLU A 79 16.18 -20.70 27.61
C GLU A 79 16.88 -20.97 26.26
N VAL A 80 16.20 -21.66 25.34
CA VAL A 80 16.73 -22.04 24.02
C VAL A 80 16.02 -21.31 22.88
N TYR A 81 15.53 -20.10 23.13
CA TYR A 81 14.78 -19.27 22.18
C TYR A 81 15.53 -19.04 20.86
N ASP A 82 16.86 -19.03 20.89
CA ASP A 82 17.72 -18.80 19.72
C ASP A 82 17.86 -20.03 18.80
N LYS A 83 17.49 -21.22 19.31
CA LYS A 83 17.58 -22.53 18.64
C LYS A 83 16.23 -23.22 18.47
N SER A 84 15.18 -22.61 18.93
CA SER A 84 13.81 -23.14 18.88
C SER A 84 12.86 -22.16 18.22
N ASN A 85 11.70 -22.66 17.82
CA ASN A 85 10.62 -21.83 17.28
C ASN A 85 9.42 -21.82 18.21
N ASN A 86 8.30 -21.20 17.80
CA ASN A 86 7.12 -20.97 18.63
C ASN A 86 6.47 -22.27 19.13
N ILE A 87 6.62 -23.40 18.43
CA ILE A 87 6.15 -24.72 18.92
C ILE A 87 6.79 -25.09 20.25
N PHE A 88 8.08 -24.83 20.40
CA PHE A 88 8.78 -25.15 21.65
C PHE A 88 8.32 -24.21 22.77
N SER A 89 8.22 -22.92 22.50
CA SER A 89 7.68 -21.95 23.47
C SER A 89 6.29 -22.37 23.97
N LEU A 90 5.40 -22.76 23.05
CA LEU A 90 4.07 -23.25 23.44
C LEU A 90 4.12 -24.57 24.19
N SER A 91 5.05 -25.47 23.87
CA SER A 91 5.20 -26.75 24.56
C SER A 91 5.62 -26.59 26.02
N LEU A 92 6.31 -25.50 26.38
CA LEU A 92 6.66 -25.18 27.76
C LEU A 92 5.43 -24.84 28.59
N ALA A 93 4.38 -24.27 27.96
CA ALA A 93 3.12 -23.91 28.61
C ALA A 93 2.03 -25.00 28.51
N LYS A 94 2.36 -26.21 28.06
CA LYS A 94 1.40 -27.30 27.82
C LYS A 94 0.60 -27.74 29.05
N GLU A 95 1.20 -27.73 30.22
CA GLU A 95 0.51 -28.11 31.44
C GLU A 95 -0.55 -27.05 31.83
N GLN A 96 -0.24 -25.78 31.62
CA GLN A 96 -1.19 -24.67 31.82
C GLN A 96 -2.37 -24.76 30.86
N MET A 97 -2.10 -25.10 29.56
CA MET A 97 -3.18 -25.24 28.57
C MET A 97 -4.24 -26.28 28.94
N ILE A 98 -3.88 -27.32 29.66
CA ILE A 98 -4.83 -28.39 30.08
C ILE A 98 -5.56 -28.07 31.40
N GLU A 99 -5.18 -27.01 32.08
CA GLU A 99 -5.81 -26.61 33.34
C GLU A 99 -7.09 -25.80 33.15
N ASP A 100 -7.15 -24.95 32.14
CA ASP A 100 -8.26 -24.03 31.90
C ASP A 100 -8.46 -23.75 30.41
N ASP A 101 -9.62 -23.18 30.02
CA ASP A 101 -9.82 -22.59 28.69
C ASP A 101 -8.81 -21.49 28.46
N THR A 102 -8.23 -21.45 27.27
CA THR A 102 -7.05 -20.62 26.99
C THR A 102 -7.26 -19.73 25.77
N LEU A 103 -7.02 -18.43 25.93
CA LEU A 103 -6.73 -17.52 24.82
C LEU A 103 -5.23 -17.63 24.52
N LEU A 104 -4.86 -18.04 23.33
CA LEU A 104 -3.47 -18.09 22.85
C LEU A 104 -3.24 -16.92 21.89
N LEU A 105 -2.19 -16.12 22.16
CA LEU A 105 -1.84 -14.95 21.36
C LEU A 105 -0.34 -14.95 21.00
N GLU A 106 -0.02 -14.52 19.79
CA GLU A 106 1.33 -14.05 19.48
C GLU A 106 1.54 -12.63 19.98
N SER A 107 2.78 -12.25 20.27
CA SER A 107 3.10 -11.00 20.95
C SER A 107 3.46 -9.84 20.02
N ASP A 108 3.48 -10.06 18.73
CA ASP A 108 3.82 -9.10 17.67
C ASP A 108 2.57 -8.49 17.00
N LEU A 109 1.45 -8.65 17.62
CA LEU A 109 0.15 -8.19 17.16
C LEU A 109 -0.23 -6.85 17.78
N ILE A 110 -0.81 -5.98 16.96
CA ILE A 110 -1.64 -4.88 17.42
C ILE A 110 -3.07 -5.12 16.93
N PHE A 111 -4.05 -4.94 17.82
CA PHE A 111 -5.44 -5.26 17.52
C PHE A 111 -6.43 -4.48 18.39
N GLU A 112 -7.66 -4.35 17.90
CA GLU A 112 -8.78 -3.78 18.65
C GLU A 112 -9.27 -4.75 19.73
N GLU A 113 -9.66 -4.21 20.87
CA GLU A 113 -10.23 -4.98 21.99
C GLU A 113 -11.39 -5.90 21.54
N ARG A 114 -12.17 -5.47 20.55
CA ARG A 114 -13.28 -6.21 19.97
C ARG A 114 -12.92 -7.62 19.50
N LEU A 115 -11.67 -7.87 19.09
CA LEU A 115 -11.22 -9.19 18.67
C LEU A 115 -11.32 -10.21 19.82
N ILE A 116 -10.93 -9.79 21.02
CA ILE A 116 -11.03 -10.65 22.20
C ILE A 116 -12.51 -10.87 22.58
N ASP A 117 -13.32 -9.81 22.52
CA ASP A 117 -14.76 -9.92 22.81
C ASP A 117 -15.45 -10.91 21.87
N MET A 118 -15.11 -10.90 20.58
CA MET A 118 -15.66 -11.84 19.60
C MET A 118 -15.39 -13.30 19.93
N LEU A 119 -14.22 -13.61 20.50
CA LEU A 119 -13.89 -14.97 20.95
C LEU A 119 -14.61 -15.34 22.25
N LEU A 120 -14.77 -14.38 23.17
CA LEU A 120 -15.42 -14.63 24.45
C LEU A 120 -16.95 -14.76 24.32
N GLU A 121 -17.56 -13.99 23.43
CA GLU A 121 -19.01 -14.02 23.15
C GLU A 121 -19.44 -15.23 22.32
N ASP A 122 -18.52 -15.81 21.56
CA ASP A 122 -18.82 -16.96 20.70
C ASP A 122 -18.96 -18.25 21.53
N LYS A 123 -20.08 -18.93 21.36
CA LYS A 123 -20.43 -20.14 22.13
C LYS A 123 -19.68 -21.39 21.71
N ARG A 124 -19.00 -21.36 20.58
CA ARG A 124 -18.19 -22.48 20.11
C ARG A 124 -16.98 -22.67 21.02
N ASP A 125 -16.58 -23.91 21.22
CA ASP A 125 -15.58 -24.27 22.23
C ASP A 125 -14.16 -23.82 21.87
N SER A 126 -13.75 -24.07 20.61
CA SER A 126 -12.40 -23.72 20.17
C SER A 126 -12.43 -22.98 18.84
N LEU A 127 -11.75 -21.85 18.79
CA LEU A 127 -11.81 -20.90 17.68
C LEU A 127 -10.44 -20.38 17.28
N ALA A 128 -10.25 -20.15 16.00
CA ALA A 128 -9.16 -19.34 15.43
C ALA A 128 -9.73 -18.08 14.82
N LEU A 129 -9.21 -16.89 15.17
CA LEU A 129 -9.53 -15.67 14.46
C LEU A 129 -8.87 -15.67 13.10
N VAL A 130 -9.64 -15.35 12.07
CA VAL A 130 -9.15 -15.28 10.69
C VAL A 130 -9.67 -14.02 9.99
N ASP A 131 -8.86 -13.47 9.11
CA ASP A 131 -9.25 -12.37 8.24
C ASP A 131 -9.13 -12.79 6.77
N LYS A 132 -9.83 -12.12 5.87
CA LYS A 132 -9.70 -12.39 4.44
C LYS A 132 -8.26 -12.17 4.00
N PHE A 133 -7.69 -13.12 3.28
CA PHE A 133 -6.32 -13.04 2.81
C PHE A 133 -6.17 -11.94 1.76
N GLU A 134 -5.14 -11.12 1.94
CA GLU A 134 -4.68 -10.14 0.96
C GLU A 134 -3.24 -10.49 0.53
N SER A 135 -2.91 -10.26 -0.74
CA SER A 135 -1.65 -10.70 -1.35
C SER A 135 -0.38 -10.17 -0.67
N TRP A 136 -0.48 -9.10 0.07
CA TRP A 136 0.62 -8.50 0.84
C TRP A 136 0.83 -9.14 2.21
N MET A 137 -0.14 -9.91 2.73
CA MET A 137 -0.05 -10.56 4.04
C MET A 137 0.99 -11.68 4.02
N ASP A 138 1.72 -11.82 5.12
CA ASP A 138 2.68 -12.91 5.36
C ASP A 138 2.09 -13.98 6.29
N GLY A 139 2.74 -15.15 6.36
CA GLY A 139 2.43 -16.19 7.32
C GLY A 139 1.50 -17.29 6.79
N THR A 140 0.82 -17.95 7.71
CA THR A 140 -0.03 -19.12 7.43
C THR A 140 -1.46 -18.70 7.13
N CYS A 141 -2.06 -19.31 6.12
CA CYS A 141 -3.46 -19.14 5.74
C CYS A 141 -4.27 -20.41 6.01
N MET A 142 -5.58 -20.23 6.14
CA MET A 142 -6.55 -21.31 6.35
C MET A 142 -7.49 -21.41 5.15
N LEU A 143 -7.86 -22.62 4.80
CA LEU A 143 -9.01 -22.95 3.97
C LEU A 143 -10.17 -23.33 4.88
N LEU A 144 -11.35 -22.79 4.60
CA LEU A 144 -12.55 -22.98 5.40
C LEU A 144 -13.65 -23.62 4.56
N ASP A 145 -14.47 -24.47 5.20
CA ASP A 145 -15.71 -24.93 4.62
C ASP A 145 -16.88 -23.93 4.85
N GLU A 146 -18.07 -24.31 4.42
CA GLU A 146 -19.29 -23.51 4.53
C GLU A 146 -19.73 -23.24 5.99
N ASN A 147 -19.27 -24.07 6.93
CA ASN A 147 -19.57 -23.99 8.35
C ASN A 147 -18.45 -23.37 9.17
N ASP A 148 -17.50 -22.69 8.53
CA ASP A 148 -16.30 -22.13 9.14
C ASP A 148 -15.38 -23.17 9.79
N CYS A 149 -15.49 -24.45 9.44
CA CYS A 149 -14.53 -25.45 9.88
C CYS A 149 -13.22 -25.29 9.10
N ILE A 150 -12.09 -25.42 9.78
CA ILE A 150 -10.77 -25.36 9.16
C ILE A 150 -10.53 -26.68 8.43
N VAL A 151 -10.38 -26.61 7.10
CA VAL A 151 -10.16 -27.78 6.24
C VAL A 151 -8.67 -28.03 6.04
N ASP A 152 -7.88 -26.98 5.86
CA ASP A 152 -6.41 -27.07 5.74
C ASP A 152 -5.76 -25.76 6.22
N MET A 153 -4.48 -25.86 6.55
CA MET A 153 -3.61 -24.72 6.82
C MET A 153 -2.45 -24.73 5.84
N VAL A 154 -2.29 -23.63 5.12
CA VAL A 154 -1.33 -23.51 4.02
C VAL A 154 -0.26 -22.50 4.41
N ALA A 155 1.00 -22.95 4.52
CA ALA A 155 2.13 -22.05 4.73
C ALA A 155 2.38 -21.17 3.51
N LYS A 156 2.88 -19.93 3.68
CA LYS A 156 3.14 -18.95 2.60
C LYS A 156 3.82 -19.55 1.37
N LYS A 157 4.85 -20.36 1.56
CA LYS A 157 5.60 -20.99 0.46
C LYS A 157 4.78 -21.95 -0.42
N ASN A 158 3.62 -22.36 0.07
CA ASN A 158 2.72 -23.29 -0.61
C ASN A 158 1.41 -22.62 -1.07
N LEU A 159 1.28 -21.30 -0.92
CA LEU A 159 0.12 -20.55 -1.40
C LEU A 159 0.12 -20.50 -2.94
N HIS A 160 -1.02 -20.77 -3.52
CA HIS A 160 -1.29 -20.58 -4.94
C HIS A 160 -2.09 -19.28 -5.11
N PHE A 161 -1.45 -18.21 -5.50
CA PHE A 161 -2.07 -16.87 -5.60
C PHE A 161 -3.26 -16.80 -6.55
N VAL A 162 -3.40 -17.75 -7.49
CA VAL A 162 -4.61 -17.91 -8.33
C VAL A 162 -5.84 -18.18 -7.47
N ASN A 163 -5.68 -18.81 -6.30
CA ASN A 163 -6.74 -19.13 -5.35
C ASN A 163 -6.78 -18.19 -4.15
N ALA A 164 -6.21 -16.99 -4.27
CA ALA A 164 -6.08 -16.02 -3.16
C ALA A 164 -7.44 -15.70 -2.50
N ASP A 165 -8.52 -15.73 -3.29
CA ASP A 165 -9.89 -15.51 -2.85
C ASP A 165 -10.46 -16.60 -1.93
N GLN A 166 -9.82 -17.78 -1.88
CA GLN A 166 -10.25 -18.88 -1.03
C GLN A 166 -9.57 -18.88 0.35
N TYR A 167 -8.47 -18.12 0.49
CA TYR A 167 -7.67 -18.11 1.70
C TYR A 167 -8.16 -17.12 2.74
N TYR A 168 -7.94 -17.49 4.01
CA TYR A 168 -8.08 -16.65 5.17
C TYR A 168 -6.78 -16.65 5.95
N LYS A 169 -6.22 -15.44 6.21
CA LYS A 169 -5.01 -15.29 7.05
C LYS A 169 -5.36 -15.52 8.52
N THR A 170 -4.60 -16.33 9.21
CA THR A 170 -4.73 -16.43 10.67
C THR A 170 -4.26 -15.14 11.34
N VAL A 171 -5.06 -14.64 12.27
CA VAL A 171 -4.73 -13.45 13.09
C VAL A 171 -3.74 -13.81 14.21
N ASN A 172 -3.45 -15.09 14.39
CA ASN A 172 -2.62 -15.63 15.47
C ASN A 172 -3.19 -15.34 16.88
N ILE A 173 -4.52 -15.29 16.96
CA ILE A 173 -5.28 -15.24 18.21
C ILE A 173 -6.29 -16.39 18.19
N TYR A 174 -6.23 -17.24 19.21
CA TYR A 174 -7.04 -18.46 19.32
C TYR A 174 -7.75 -18.53 20.66
N LYS A 175 -8.91 -19.18 20.67
CA LYS A 175 -9.58 -19.67 21.86
C LYS A 175 -9.54 -21.19 21.85
N PHE A 176 -8.89 -21.82 22.81
CA PHE A 176 -8.85 -23.27 22.97
C PHE A 176 -9.58 -23.64 24.24
N SER A 177 -10.60 -24.51 24.11
CA SER A 177 -11.23 -25.05 25.30
C SER A 177 -10.26 -25.98 26.05
N ARG A 178 -10.44 -26.10 27.33
CA ARG A 178 -9.69 -27.07 28.18
C ARG A 178 -9.81 -28.47 27.61
N HIS A 179 -11.01 -28.85 27.13
CA HIS A 179 -11.26 -30.18 26.57
C HIS A 179 -10.40 -30.41 25.32
N PHE A 180 -10.45 -29.49 24.33
CA PHE A 180 -9.64 -29.53 23.12
C PHE A 180 -8.16 -29.56 23.44
N SER A 181 -7.69 -28.69 24.33
CA SER A 181 -6.29 -28.65 24.77
C SER A 181 -5.83 -29.97 25.33
N LYS A 182 -6.64 -30.56 26.24
CA LYS A 182 -6.26 -31.77 27.00
C LYS A 182 -6.27 -33.04 26.15
N TYR A 183 -7.30 -33.21 25.33
CA TYR A 183 -7.54 -34.48 24.65
C TYR A 183 -7.10 -34.50 23.20
N THR A 184 -6.92 -33.34 22.59
CA THR A 184 -6.52 -33.23 21.18
C THR A 184 -5.22 -32.45 20.99
N TYR A 185 -5.20 -31.16 21.32
CA TYR A 185 -4.09 -30.29 20.92
C TYR A 185 -2.75 -30.65 21.58
N VAL A 186 -2.70 -30.77 22.91
CA VAL A 186 -1.45 -31.05 23.65
C VAL A 186 -0.89 -32.45 23.35
N PRO A 187 -1.69 -33.52 23.20
CA PRO A 187 -1.21 -34.80 22.71
C PRO A 187 -0.53 -34.71 21.33
N PHE A 188 -1.16 -34.02 20.36
CA PHE A 188 -0.58 -33.82 19.02
C PHE A 188 0.65 -32.93 19.09
N LEU A 189 0.66 -31.87 19.88
CA LEU A 189 1.81 -30.99 20.10
C LEU A 189 3.04 -31.79 20.60
N LYS A 190 2.86 -32.65 21.61
CA LYS A 190 3.90 -33.51 22.15
C LYS A 190 4.43 -34.49 21.08
N ALA A 191 3.55 -35.17 20.37
CA ALA A 191 3.93 -36.13 19.34
C ALA A 191 4.68 -35.47 18.19
N TYR A 192 4.18 -34.32 17.73
CA TYR A 192 4.79 -33.55 16.63
C TYR A 192 6.17 -33.02 17.01
N ALA A 193 6.31 -32.39 18.18
CA ALA A 193 7.59 -31.90 18.67
C ALA A 193 8.64 -33.01 18.85
N MET A 194 8.22 -34.21 19.30
CA MET A 194 9.09 -35.37 19.41
C MET A 194 9.56 -35.88 18.02
N ALA A 195 8.69 -35.83 17.01
CA ALA A 195 8.98 -36.35 15.67
C ALA A 195 9.78 -35.37 14.81
N MET A 196 9.45 -34.06 14.86
CA MET A 196 9.97 -33.05 13.96
C MET A 196 10.98 -32.12 14.63
N GLY A 197 11.07 -32.15 15.97
CA GLY A 197 11.98 -31.31 16.76
C GLY A 197 11.38 -29.96 17.17
N ASN A 198 12.22 -29.11 17.76
CA ASN A 198 11.79 -27.87 18.43
C ASN A 198 11.80 -26.64 17.53
N ASN A 199 12.27 -26.76 16.28
CA ASN A 199 12.40 -25.62 15.34
C ASN A 199 11.25 -25.58 14.32
N GLU A 200 10.05 -25.90 14.74
CA GLU A 200 8.84 -25.92 13.93
C GLU A 200 7.83 -24.89 14.43
N TYR A 201 6.78 -24.65 13.63
CA TYR A 201 5.66 -23.77 13.98
C TYR A 201 4.51 -24.57 14.61
N TYR A 202 3.90 -24.05 15.67
CA TYR A 202 2.76 -24.72 16.32
C TYR A 202 1.52 -24.82 15.42
N GLU A 203 1.41 -23.97 14.41
CA GLU A 203 0.36 -24.02 13.39
C GLU A 203 0.41 -25.32 12.58
N SER A 204 1.59 -25.93 12.46
CA SER A 204 1.73 -27.26 11.84
C SER A 204 0.97 -28.35 12.60
N VAL A 205 0.83 -28.21 13.92
CA VAL A 205 -0.01 -29.10 14.76
C VAL A 205 -1.48 -28.87 14.46
N ILE A 206 -1.91 -27.60 14.34
CA ILE A 206 -3.31 -27.28 13.98
C ILE A 206 -3.63 -27.85 12.59
N ARG A 207 -2.70 -27.79 11.65
CA ARG A 207 -2.86 -28.37 10.33
C ARG A 207 -3.14 -29.87 10.39
N LEU A 208 -2.40 -30.63 11.20
CA LEU A 208 -2.65 -32.07 11.37
C LEU A 208 -4.02 -32.34 11.98
N ILE A 209 -4.42 -31.54 12.97
CA ILE A 209 -5.73 -31.67 13.62
C ILE A 209 -6.87 -31.35 12.63
N ALA A 210 -6.67 -30.35 11.75
CA ALA A 210 -7.66 -30.02 10.72
C ALA A 210 -7.92 -31.15 9.70
N MET A 211 -6.97 -32.08 9.54
CA MET A 211 -7.11 -33.26 8.69
C MET A 211 -7.95 -34.39 9.34
N LEU A 212 -8.24 -34.28 10.64
CA LEU A 212 -9.09 -35.26 11.34
C LEU A 212 -10.56 -35.06 10.95
N ASP A 213 -11.36 -36.12 11.04
CA ASP A 213 -12.79 -36.02 10.85
C ASP A 213 -13.52 -35.23 11.92
N THR A 214 -12.92 -35.12 13.12
CA THR A 214 -13.44 -34.29 14.20
C THR A 214 -13.12 -32.80 13.93
N LYS A 215 -14.17 -31.98 13.77
CA LYS A 215 -14.03 -30.54 13.49
C LYS A 215 -14.07 -29.71 14.78
N GLU A 216 -13.13 -29.96 15.70
CA GLU A 216 -13.11 -29.34 17.02
C GLU A 216 -12.65 -27.88 17.02
N LEU A 217 -11.85 -27.48 16.03
CA LEU A 217 -11.38 -26.10 15.86
C LEU A 217 -12.05 -25.46 14.65
N GLN A 218 -12.76 -24.36 14.87
CA GLN A 218 -13.46 -23.61 13.85
C GLN A 218 -12.87 -22.20 13.70
N ALA A 219 -13.09 -21.59 12.54
CA ALA A 219 -12.68 -20.21 12.32
C ALA A 219 -13.75 -19.23 12.81
N ARG A 220 -13.32 -18.08 13.32
CA ARG A 220 -14.14 -16.89 13.54
C ARG A 220 -13.63 -15.80 12.60
N ARG A 221 -14.39 -15.51 11.53
CA ARG A 221 -14.02 -14.49 10.54
C ARG A 221 -14.17 -13.10 11.12
N LEU A 222 -13.17 -12.26 10.87
CA LEU A 222 -13.29 -10.82 11.10
C LEU A 222 -14.22 -10.20 10.06
N ASN A 223 -14.86 -9.11 10.44
CA ASN A 223 -15.69 -8.28 9.57
C ASN A 223 -15.25 -6.82 9.72
N GLY A 224 -14.00 -6.59 9.36
CA GLY A 224 -13.43 -5.25 9.32
C GLY A 224 -12.93 -4.71 10.66
N GLN A 225 -12.77 -5.51 11.72
CA GLN A 225 -12.04 -5.11 12.91
C GLN A 225 -10.56 -4.91 12.56
N ARG A 226 -9.92 -3.89 13.18
CA ARG A 226 -8.53 -3.57 12.90
C ARG A 226 -7.58 -4.46 13.68
N TRP A 227 -6.62 -4.99 12.97
CA TRP A 227 -5.47 -5.71 13.51
C TRP A 227 -4.30 -5.60 12.56
N TYR A 228 -3.09 -5.82 13.06
CA TYR A 228 -1.89 -5.89 12.23
C TYR A 228 -0.81 -6.72 12.90
N GLU A 229 -0.05 -7.49 12.11
CA GLU A 229 1.13 -8.24 12.55
C GLU A 229 2.37 -7.44 12.15
N ILE A 230 3.25 -7.15 13.11
CA ILE A 230 4.41 -6.27 12.90
C ILE A 230 5.65 -7.12 12.80
N ASP A 231 6.10 -7.37 11.59
CA ASP A 231 7.26 -8.21 11.31
C ASP A 231 8.50 -7.41 10.93
N ASP A 232 8.33 -6.27 10.31
CA ASP A 232 9.41 -5.39 9.86
C ASP A 232 9.06 -3.90 10.03
N ILE A 233 9.97 -3.02 9.57
CA ILE A 233 9.79 -1.55 9.69
C ILE A 233 8.62 -1.04 8.85
N GLN A 234 8.32 -1.67 7.70
CA GLN A 234 7.18 -1.28 6.88
C GLN A 234 5.85 -1.63 7.57
N ASP A 235 5.79 -2.78 8.22
CA ASP A 235 4.62 -3.17 9.00
C ASP A 235 4.40 -2.23 10.18
N LEU A 236 5.49 -1.81 10.84
CA LEU A 236 5.42 -0.83 11.91
C LEU A 236 4.84 0.51 11.42
N ASP A 237 5.33 1.05 10.30
CA ASP A 237 4.84 2.30 9.70
C ASP A 237 3.34 2.22 9.34
N ILE A 238 2.88 1.07 8.83
CA ILE A 238 1.46 0.84 8.56
C ILE A 238 0.65 0.75 9.86
N ALA A 239 1.12 -0.03 10.84
CA ALA A 239 0.45 -0.16 12.12
C ALA A 239 0.31 1.19 12.84
N GLU A 240 1.35 2.03 12.83
CA GLU A 240 1.29 3.38 13.36
C GLU A 240 0.23 4.25 12.67
N SER A 241 0.10 4.15 11.34
CA SER A 241 -0.93 4.90 10.62
C SER A 241 -2.35 4.36 10.84
N LEU A 242 -2.51 3.05 11.13
CA LEU A 242 -3.82 2.43 11.37
C LEU A 242 -4.34 2.62 12.79
N PHE A 243 -3.43 2.72 13.78
CA PHE A 243 -3.78 2.71 15.21
C PHE A 243 -3.50 4.03 15.93
N THR A 244 -3.07 5.08 15.24
CA THR A 244 -3.02 6.42 15.82
C THR A 244 -4.44 6.99 15.99
N ASP A 245 -4.68 7.65 17.12
CA ASP A 245 -5.92 8.37 17.38
C ASP A 245 -5.87 9.81 16.83
N ASN A 246 -4.69 10.27 16.38
CA ASN A 246 -4.49 11.60 15.80
C ASN A 246 -4.75 11.57 14.30
N THR A 247 -5.91 12.08 13.88
CA THR A 247 -6.33 12.13 12.46
C THR A 247 -5.36 12.92 11.57
N GLU A 248 -4.75 14.01 12.08
CA GLU A 248 -3.80 14.80 11.30
C GLU A 248 -2.49 14.04 11.08
N GLU A 249 -2.03 13.33 12.08
CA GLU A 249 -0.84 12.49 11.97
C GLU A 249 -1.09 11.28 11.05
N GLN A 250 -2.24 10.64 11.17
CA GLN A 250 -2.68 9.58 10.27
C GLN A 250 -2.67 10.06 8.82
N TYR A 251 -3.27 11.22 8.56
CA TYR A 251 -3.29 11.83 7.23
C TYR A 251 -1.87 12.09 6.70
N LYS A 252 -0.97 12.65 7.52
CA LYS A 252 0.42 12.90 7.14
C LYS A 252 1.16 11.59 6.78
N LYS A 253 1.01 10.54 7.60
CA LYS A 253 1.64 9.23 7.35
C LYS A 253 1.13 8.57 6.08
N ILE A 254 -0.18 8.57 5.85
CA ILE A 254 -0.78 7.96 4.66
C ILE A 254 -0.38 8.74 3.39
N THR A 255 -0.46 10.07 3.41
CA THR A 255 -0.12 10.89 2.23
C THR A 255 1.36 10.86 1.89
N ALA A 256 2.25 10.75 2.88
CA ALA A 256 3.69 10.61 2.66
C ALA A 256 4.09 9.34 1.89
N ARG A 257 3.21 8.35 1.80
CA ARG A 257 3.47 7.12 1.02
C ARG A 257 3.36 7.32 -0.49
N TYR A 258 2.65 8.34 -0.95
CA TYR A 258 2.41 8.62 -2.38
C TYR A 258 1.81 7.46 -3.20
N GLY A 259 1.26 6.44 -2.53
CA GLY A 259 0.69 5.23 -3.16
C GLY A 259 0.77 4.01 -2.25
N GLY A 260 0.51 2.82 -2.81
CA GLY A 260 0.53 1.58 -2.03
C GLY A 260 -0.67 1.45 -1.09
N PHE A 261 -1.78 2.11 -1.42
CA PHE A 261 -2.97 2.16 -0.56
C PHE A 261 -3.75 0.85 -0.51
N TRP A 262 -3.39 -0.16 -1.30
CA TRP A 262 -3.96 -1.52 -1.18
C TRP A 262 -3.73 -2.18 0.18
N ARG A 263 -2.78 -1.66 0.98
CA ARG A 263 -2.60 -2.09 2.38
C ARG A 263 -3.60 -1.45 3.36
N TYR A 264 -4.46 -0.56 2.87
CA TYR A 264 -5.49 0.13 3.63
C TYR A 264 -6.87 -0.15 3.02
N PRO A 265 -7.41 -1.38 3.14
CA PRO A 265 -8.59 -1.81 2.39
C PRO A 265 -9.86 -0.99 2.69
N LYS A 266 -9.87 -0.24 3.79
CA LYS A 266 -10.98 0.65 4.17
C LYS A 266 -10.76 2.10 3.76
N LEU A 267 -9.59 2.44 3.21
CA LEU A 267 -9.30 3.80 2.77
C LEU A 267 -10.11 4.11 1.51
N VAL A 268 -10.86 5.20 1.55
CA VAL A 268 -11.52 5.76 0.38
C VAL A 268 -10.61 6.84 -0.19
N ASP A 269 -10.02 6.57 -1.35
CA ASP A 269 -9.06 7.46 -2.00
C ASP A 269 -9.78 8.47 -2.88
N TYR A 270 -9.72 9.76 -2.51
CA TYR A 270 -10.16 10.91 -3.32
C TYR A 270 -8.99 11.71 -3.90
N CYS A 271 -7.75 11.26 -3.71
CA CYS A 271 -6.55 11.98 -4.13
C CYS A 271 -6.10 11.61 -5.54
N TYR A 272 -6.15 10.33 -5.88
CA TYR A 272 -5.66 9.84 -7.17
C TYR A 272 -6.80 9.64 -8.16
N LEU A 273 -6.95 10.62 -9.06
CA LEU A 273 -7.93 10.58 -10.15
C LEU A 273 -7.46 9.61 -11.23
N VAL A 274 -7.93 8.38 -11.17
CA VAL A 274 -7.65 7.30 -12.12
C VAL A 274 -8.98 6.72 -12.60
N ASN A 275 -9.07 6.42 -13.89
CA ASN A 275 -10.26 5.84 -14.48
C ASN A 275 -10.60 4.49 -13.83
N PRO A 276 -11.74 4.33 -13.14
CA PRO A 276 -12.09 3.09 -12.45
C PRO A 276 -12.60 1.98 -13.41
N TYR A 277 -12.86 2.32 -14.68
CA TYR A 277 -13.34 1.38 -15.70
C TYR A 277 -12.24 0.80 -16.57
N PHE A 278 -10.98 1.20 -16.32
CA PHE A 278 -9.79 0.70 -16.98
C PHE A 278 -8.72 0.31 -15.94
N PRO A 279 -7.80 -0.62 -16.29
CA PRO A 279 -7.78 -1.39 -17.55
C PRO A 279 -8.96 -2.36 -17.64
N THR A 280 -9.37 -2.69 -18.87
CA THR A 280 -10.42 -3.70 -19.08
C THR A 280 -9.93 -5.08 -18.65
N GLU A 281 -10.86 -6.02 -18.33
CA GLU A 281 -10.47 -7.41 -17.97
C GLU A 281 -9.64 -8.06 -19.07
N HIS A 282 -9.98 -7.84 -20.33
CA HIS A 282 -9.20 -8.35 -21.46
C HIS A 282 -7.74 -7.83 -21.48
N MET A 283 -7.52 -6.56 -21.18
CA MET A 283 -6.16 -6.00 -21.06
C MET A 283 -5.39 -6.63 -19.89
N LEU A 284 -6.06 -6.86 -18.77
CA LEU A 284 -5.46 -7.52 -17.60
C LEU A 284 -5.11 -8.99 -17.90
N GLU A 285 -5.97 -9.71 -18.61
CA GLU A 285 -5.71 -11.09 -19.07
C GLU A 285 -4.47 -11.12 -19.98
N GLU A 286 -4.36 -10.20 -20.92
CA GLU A 286 -3.20 -10.10 -21.81
C GLU A 286 -1.91 -9.82 -21.06
N ILE A 287 -1.93 -8.89 -20.07
CA ILE A 287 -0.79 -8.60 -19.21
C ILE A 287 -0.40 -9.83 -18.38
N ARG A 288 -1.38 -10.52 -17.78
CA ARG A 288 -1.15 -11.76 -17.02
C ARG A 288 -0.52 -12.85 -17.87
N ALA A 289 -1.04 -13.06 -19.08
CA ALA A 289 -0.53 -14.06 -20.01
C ALA A 289 0.93 -13.79 -20.46
N ASN A 290 1.35 -12.55 -20.45
CA ASN A 290 2.70 -12.13 -20.86
C ASN A 290 3.61 -11.74 -19.67
N SER A 291 3.13 -11.85 -18.42
CA SER A 291 3.84 -11.38 -17.23
C SER A 291 5.27 -11.91 -17.11
N ASP A 292 5.48 -13.21 -17.37
CA ASP A 292 6.82 -13.82 -17.30
C ASP A 292 7.79 -13.17 -18.29
N ARG A 293 7.35 -12.92 -19.52
CA ARG A 293 8.19 -12.26 -20.53
C ARG A 293 8.46 -10.80 -20.18
N LEU A 294 7.43 -10.09 -19.70
CA LEU A 294 7.52 -8.68 -19.31
C LEU A 294 8.48 -8.46 -18.14
N ILE A 295 8.60 -9.44 -17.22
CA ILE A 295 9.48 -9.37 -16.07
C ILE A 295 10.90 -9.87 -16.41
N MET A 296 11.01 -10.93 -17.20
CA MET A 296 12.27 -11.65 -17.41
C MET A 296 13.11 -11.09 -18.58
N GLN A 297 12.55 -10.25 -19.43
CA GLN A 297 13.22 -9.69 -20.61
C GLN A 297 13.24 -8.17 -20.58
N TYR A 298 14.33 -7.59 -21.08
CA TYR A 298 14.39 -6.14 -21.31
C TYR A 298 13.31 -5.70 -22.31
N PRO A 299 12.63 -4.57 -22.08
CA PRO A 299 11.67 -4.04 -23.02
C PRO A 299 12.36 -3.55 -24.29
N SER A 300 11.58 -3.33 -25.35
CA SER A 300 12.07 -2.63 -26.53
C SER A 300 12.47 -1.19 -26.19
N GLY A 301 13.55 -0.70 -26.81
CA GLY A 301 14.02 0.66 -26.57
C GLY A 301 13.11 1.74 -27.15
N ALA A 302 13.41 3.00 -26.83
CA ALA A 302 12.63 4.18 -27.13
C ALA A 302 12.12 4.28 -28.58
N ARG A 303 12.92 3.84 -29.58
CA ARG A 303 12.49 3.85 -30.98
C ARG A 303 11.22 3.05 -31.23
N VAL A 304 11.11 1.84 -30.69
CA VAL A 304 9.91 0.99 -30.88
C VAL A 304 8.72 1.57 -30.13
N ILE A 305 8.95 2.10 -28.94
CA ILE A 305 7.91 2.72 -28.11
C ILE A 305 7.33 3.96 -28.83
N ARG A 306 8.19 4.78 -29.43
CA ARG A 306 7.76 5.95 -30.27
C ARG A 306 6.89 5.52 -31.46
N LEU A 307 7.28 4.44 -32.16
CA LEU A 307 6.48 3.89 -33.29
C LEU A 307 5.08 3.47 -32.81
N LEU A 308 4.99 2.80 -31.68
CA LEU A 308 3.71 2.38 -31.10
C LEU A 308 2.86 3.58 -30.67
N ALA A 309 3.48 4.55 -30.00
CA ALA A 309 2.80 5.78 -29.59
C ALA A 309 2.31 6.60 -30.79
N GLY A 310 3.15 6.77 -31.82
CA GLY A 310 2.77 7.45 -33.06
C GLY A 310 1.58 6.78 -33.76
N LYS A 311 1.59 5.42 -33.81
CA LYS A 311 0.46 4.65 -34.34
C LYS A 311 -0.81 4.87 -33.52
N LEU A 312 -0.72 4.87 -32.18
CA LEU A 312 -1.86 5.04 -31.29
C LEU A 312 -2.53 6.41 -31.48
N PHE A 313 -1.72 7.47 -31.55
CA PHE A 313 -2.20 8.85 -31.71
C PHE A 313 -2.40 9.31 -33.13
N GLY A 314 -2.07 8.48 -34.14
CA GLY A 314 -2.25 8.82 -35.56
C GLY A 314 -1.30 9.89 -36.06
N ILE A 315 -0.12 10.09 -35.44
CA ILE A 315 0.90 11.06 -35.79
C ILE A 315 2.25 10.37 -36.12
N SER A 316 3.17 11.11 -36.70
CA SER A 316 4.53 10.60 -36.96
C SER A 316 5.26 10.28 -35.64
N ASP A 317 6.00 9.16 -35.61
CA ASP A 317 6.90 8.79 -34.51
C ASP A 317 7.98 9.84 -34.22
N LYS A 318 8.29 10.72 -35.20
CA LYS A 318 9.21 11.85 -35.01
C LYS A 318 8.62 13.00 -34.18
N LYS A 319 7.30 13.04 -34.02
CA LYS A 319 6.57 14.07 -33.30
C LYS A 319 6.17 13.68 -31.86
N ILE A 320 6.58 12.50 -31.40
CA ILE A 320 6.17 11.97 -30.11
C ILE A 320 7.33 11.26 -29.43
N ILE A 321 7.45 11.43 -28.10
CA ILE A 321 8.32 10.65 -27.24
C ILE A 321 7.54 10.15 -26.03
N VAL A 322 8.04 9.07 -25.44
CA VAL A 322 7.43 8.42 -24.26
C VAL A 322 8.46 8.41 -23.14
N GLY A 323 8.04 8.80 -21.95
CA GLY A 323 8.84 8.81 -20.75
C GLY A 323 8.23 7.97 -19.63
N ASN A 324 8.97 7.84 -18.53
CA ASN A 324 8.58 7.10 -17.33
C ASN A 324 7.58 7.93 -16.49
N GLY A 325 6.36 8.04 -16.99
CA GLY A 325 5.34 8.96 -16.51
C GLY A 325 5.53 10.39 -17.05
N ALA A 326 4.47 11.19 -16.98
CA ALA A 326 4.52 12.60 -17.38
C ALA A 326 5.53 13.41 -16.56
N ALA A 327 5.74 13.08 -15.28
CA ALA A 327 6.65 13.81 -14.40
C ALA A 327 8.09 13.86 -14.89
N GLU A 328 8.60 12.80 -15.53
CA GLU A 328 9.93 12.78 -16.13
C GLU A 328 10.01 13.78 -17.29
N LEU A 329 9.02 13.77 -18.18
CA LEU A 329 8.93 14.68 -19.32
C LEU A 329 8.73 16.13 -18.90
N ILE A 330 7.91 16.38 -17.87
CA ILE A 330 7.73 17.71 -17.26
C ILE A 330 9.08 18.24 -16.81
N ARG A 331 9.84 17.44 -16.05
CA ARG A 331 11.15 17.86 -15.51
C ARG A 331 12.10 18.28 -16.64
N GLU A 332 12.22 17.48 -17.68
CA GLU A 332 13.11 17.79 -18.81
C GLU A 332 12.67 19.04 -19.56
N MET A 333 11.36 19.19 -19.82
CA MET A 333 10.83 20.38 -20.49
C MET A 333 11.04 21.66 -19.66
N MET A 334 10.82 21.58 -18.35
CA MET A 334 10.95 22.76 -17.47
C MET A 334 12.39 23.22 -17.30
N GLN A 335 13.38 22.33 -17.40
CA GLN A 335 14.81 22.66 -17.34
C GLN A 335 15.34 23.39 -18.58
N GLU A 336 14.62 23.34 -19.67
CA GLU A 336 15.03 23.93 -20.96
C GLU A 336 14.92 25.46 -20.99
N THR A 337 14.23 26.09 -20.06
CA THR A 337 14.12 27.55 -20.04
C THR A 337 14.77 28.17 -18.80
N ASN A 338 15.56 29.25 -19.04
CA ASN A 338 16.10 30.06 -17.97
C ASN A 338 15.26 31.32 -17.71
N GLY A 339 14.20 31.53 -18.47
CA GLY A 339 13.38 32.73 -18.41
C GLY A 339 12.19 32.62 -17.47
N LYS A 340 11.28 33.60 -17.60
CA LYS A 340 10.03 33.62 -16.87
C LYS A 340 9.03 32.62 -17.43
N ILE A 341 8.33 31.93 -16.53
CA ILE A 341 7.35 30.89 -16.87
C ILE A 341 6.01 31.32 -16.28
N GLY A 342 4.99 31.36 -17.12
CA GLY A 342 3.60 31.65 -16.73
C GLY A 342 2.90 30.38 -16.24
N PHE A 343 2.20 30.51 -15.13
CA PHE A 343 1.34 29.47 -14.55
C PHE A 343 -0.01 30.03 -14.19
N VAL A 344 -1.04 29.23 -14.38
CA VAL A 344 -2.37 29.45 -13.81
C VAL A 344 -2.47 28.66 -12.53
N THR A 345 -2.89 29.23 -11.43
CA THR A 345 -2.97 28.55 -10.11
C THR A 345 -4.34 28.69 -9.45
N PRO A 346 -4.77 27.67 -8.67
CA PRO A 346 -4.04 26.45 -8.28
C PRO A 346 -3.73 25.56 -9.47
N THR A 347 -2.68 24.72 -9.40
CA THR A 347 -2.23 23.89 -10.51
C THR A 347 -1.56 22.61 -9.99
N PHE A 348 -1.25 21.68 -10.87
CA PHE A 348 -0.44 20.51 -10.55
C PHE A 348 0.99 20.93 -10.16
N GLU A 349 1.37 20.68 -8.92
CA GLU A 349 2.59 21.23 -8.29
C GLU A 349 3.90 20.80 -8.98
N GLU A 350 3.92 19.67 -9.71
CA GLU A 350 5.15 19.18 -10.34
C GLU A 350 5.76 20.23 -11.28
N TYR A 351 4.95 20.97 -12.03
CA TYR A 351 5.45 22.04 -12.91
C TYR A 351 6.11 23.17 -12.13
N ILE A 352 5.46 23.62 -11.07
CA ILE A 352 5.99 24.70 -10.21
C ILE A 352 7.26 24.25 -9.50
N ASN A 353 7.31 23.01 -9.03
CA ASN A 353 8.45 22.45 -8.30
C ASN A 353 9.69 22.26 -9.19
N CYS A 354 9.50 22.13 -10.51
CA CYS A 354 10.59 22.00 -11.47
C CYS A 354 11.27 23.32 -11.86
N CYS A 355 10.82 24.47 -11.36
CA CYS A 355 11.43 25.77 -11.67
C CYS A 355 11.72 26.59 -10.41
N LYS A 356 12.70 27.54 -10.54
CA LYS A 356 13.06 28.42 -9.45
C LYS A 356 11.95 29.43 -9.17
N GLN A 357 11.86 29.88 -7.91
CA GLN A 357 10.83 30.83 -7.50
C GLN A 357 10.87 32.15 -8.30
N GLU A 358 12.05 32.64 -8.62
CA GLU A 358 12.25 33.87 -9.41
C GLU A 358 11.80 33.75 -10.87
N GLN A 359 11.62 32.54 -11.39
CA GLN A 359 11.12 32.31 -12.76
C GLN A 359 9.59 32.36 -12.85
N ARG A 360 8.89 32.21 -11.74
CA ARG A 360 7.44 32.04 -11.71
C ARG A 360 6.71 33.37 -11.93
N VAL A 361 5.75 33.36 -12.87
CA VAL A 361 4.76 34.42 -13.07
C VAL A 361 3.38 33.76 -12.92
N ILE A 362 2.68 34.10 -11.86
CA ILE A 362 1.49 33.36 -11.43
C ILE A 362 0.22 34.17 -11.72
N MET A 363 -0.72 33.58 -12.43
CA MET A 363 -2.09 34.02 -12.54
C MET A 363 -2.90 33.26 -11.48
N ASP A 364 -3.31 33.97 -10.43
CA ASP A 364 -4.09 33.38 -9.33
C ASP A 364 -5.57 33.51 -9.61
N THR A 365 -6.24 32.39 -9.83
CA THR A 365 -7.65 32.33 -10.24
C THR A 365 -8.66 32.29 -9.06
N ARG A 366 -8.20 32.31 -7.81
CA ARG A 366 -9.07 32.30 -6.62
C ARG A 366 -10.10 33.41 -6.62
N LYS A 367 -9.75 34.59 -7.14
CA LYS A 367 -10.66 35.74 -7.26
C LYS A 367 -11.66 35.63 -8.41
N MET A 368 -11.44 34.67 -9.29
CA MET A 368 -12.28 34.36 -10.47
C MET A 368 -13.12 33.10 -10.22
N ASP A 369 -13.24 32.68 -8.97
CA ASP A 369 -13.90 31.43 -8.58
C ASP A 369 -13.38 30.21 -9.35
N PHE A 370 -12.05 30.21 -9.60
CA PHE A 370 -11.32 29.20 -10.35
C PHE A 370 -11.79 28.99 -11.81
N SER A 371 -12.61 29.89 -12.34
CA SER A 371 -13.09 29.85 -13.73
C SER A 371 -12.38 30.92 -14.57
N TYR A 372 -11.81 30.52 -15.70
CA TYR A 372 -11.06 31.39 -16.59
C TYR A 372 -11.11 30.86 -18.04
N SER A 373 -10.96 31.75 -19.00
CA SER A 373 -10.95 31.50 -20.44
C SER A 373 -9.56 31.65 -21.05
N GLY A 374 -9.40 31.23 -22.30
CA GLY A 374 -8.18 31.51 -23.07
C GLY A 374 -7.90 32.99 -23.21
N GLN A 375 -8.93 33.84 -23.28
CA GLN A 375 -8.78 35.29 -23.35
C GLN A 375 -8.25 35.87 -22.03
N ASP A 376 -8.73 35.42 -20.88
CA ASP A 376 -8.25 35.86 -19.56
C ASP A 376 -6.74 35.56 -19.40
N ILE A 377 -6.28 34.41 -19.91
CA ILE A 377 -4.87 34.04 -19.92
C ILE A 377 -4.08 35.02 -20.78
N GLN A 378 -4.53 35.30 -22.01
CA GLN A 378 -3.86 36.24 -22.92
C GLN A 378 -3.78 37.62 -22.31
N ASP A 379 -4.86 38.16 -21.76
CA ASP A 379 -4.92 39.48 -21.15
C ASP A 379 -3.99 39.59 -19.93
N TYR A 380 -3.95 38.54 -19.10
CA TYR A 380 -3.10 38.53 -17.93
C TYR A 380 -1.60 38.52 -18.30
N PHE A 381 -1.21 37.69 -19.27
CA PHE A 381 0.22 37.54 -19.65
C PHE A 381 0.68 38.52 -20.73
N GLU A 382 -0.19 39.34 -21.32
CA GLU A 382 0.13 40.25 -22.42
C GLU A 382 1.36 41.13 -22.18
N GLN A 383 1.54 41.62 -20.95
CA GLN A 383 2.63 42.51 -20.54
C GLN A 383 3.65 41.85 -19.60
N LYS A 384 3.61 40.53 -19.39
CA LYS A 384 4.43 39.87 -18.36
C LYS A 384 5.77 39.36 -18.87
N HIS A 385 6.08 39.45 -20.16
CA HIS A 385 7.33 39.00 -20.77
C HIS A 385 7.75 37.57 -20.36
N ILE A 386 6.82 36.61 -20.39
CA ILE A 386 7.09 35.20 -20.17
C ILE A 386 7.71 34.55 -21.41
N GLN A 387 8.55 33.56 -21.23
CA GLN A 387 9.16 32.75 -22.30
C GLN A 387 8.49 31.40 -22.48
N MET A 388 7.81 30.94 -21.46
CA MET A 388 7.04 29.69 -21.46
C MET A 388 5.71 29.93 -20.73
N LEU A 389 4.66 29.30 -21.23
CA LEU A 389 3.36 29.21 -20.57
C LEU A 389 3.04 27.74 -20.36
N VAL A 390 2.69 27.37 -19.14
CA VAL A 390 2.18 26.04 -18.80
C VAL A 390 0.70 26.15 -18.55
N LEU A 391 -0.08 25.34 -19.27
CA LEU A 391 -1.53 25.23 -19.14
C LEU A 391 -1.92 23.77 -18.98
N ILE A 392 -2.71 23.46 -17.97
CA ILE A 392 -3.32 22.14 -17.74
C ILE A 392 -4.77 22.20 -18.19
N ASN A 393 -5.20 21.34 -19.09
CA ASN A 393 -6.54 21.39 -19.63
C ASN A 393 -7.13 19.99 -19.89
N PRO A 394 -8.16 19.56 -19.18
CA PRO A 394 -8.80 20.20 -18.02
C PRO A 394 -7.86 20.45 -16.87
N ASP A 395 -8.07 21.55 -16.14
CA ASP A 395 -7.18 21.96 -15.07
C ASP A 395 -7.30 21.05 -13.83
N ASN A 396 -6.17 20.82 -13.20
CA ASN A 396 -6.07 20.10 -11.93
C ASN A 396 -5.41 21.01 -10.88
N PRO A 397 -6.11 21.42 -9.80
CA PRO A 397 -7.31 20.77 -9.22
C PRO A 397 -8.66 21.44 -9.54
N SER A 398 -8.72 22.58 -10.24
CA SER A 398 -9.95 23.37 -10.36
C SER A 398 -11.03 22.71 -11.22
N GLY A 399 -10.64 21.87 -12.18
CA GLY A 399 -11.54 21.28 -13.15
C GLY A 399 -11.97 22.26 -14.26
N ASN A 400 -11.40 23.47 -14.30
CA ASN A 400 -11.70 24.42 -15.39
C ASN A 400 -11.31 23.84 -16.73
N TYR A 401 -12.15 24.01 -17.73
CA TYR A 401 -11.94 23.53 -19.08
C TYR A 401 -11.99 24.66 -20.10
N ILE A 402 -10.99 24.74 -20.94
CA ILE A 402 -10.88 25.68 -22.07
C ILE A 402 -11.16 24.89 -23.34
N ASP A 403 -12.14 25.33 -24.13
CA ASP A 403 -12.55 24.62 -25.33
C ASP A 403 -11.46 24.61 -26.43
N SER A 404 -11.63 23.72 -27.38
CA SER A 404 -10.68 23.50 -28.49
C SER A 404 -10.44 24.75 -29.35
N ARG A 405 -11.46 25.61 -29.49
CA ARG A 405 -11.34 26.87 -30.25
C ARG A 405 -10.47 27.87 -29.49
N GLU A 406 -10.71 28.05 -28.22
CA GLU A 406 -9.90 28.96 -27.40
C GLU A 406 -8.44 28.48 -27.28
N ILE A 407 -8.21 27.17 -27.20
CA ILE A 407 -6.86 26.58 -27.26
C ILE A 407 -6.18 26.91 -28.58
N TYR A 408 -6.91 26.78 -29.71
CA TYR A 408 -6.40 27.17 -31.03
C TYR A 408 -5.96 28.65 -31.07
N GLU A 409 -6.79 29.54 -30.55
CA GLU A 409 -6.51 30.98 -30.47
C GLU A 409 -5.29 31.25 -29.55
N LEU A 410 -5.17 30.55 -28.46
CA LEU A 410 -4.05 30.64 -27.50
C LEU A 410 -2.72 30.20 -28.17
N ILE A 411 -2.72 29.13 -28.94
CA ILE A 411 -1.52 28.67 -29.68
C ILE A 411 -1.06 29.78 -30.65
N HIS A 412 -1.98 30.40 -31.37
CA HIS A 412 -1.66 31.52 -32.30
C HIS A 412 -1.11 32.75 -31.57
N TRP A 413 -1.68 33.08 -30.39
CA TRP A 413 -1.18 34.18 -29.57
C TRP A 413 0.22 33.86 -29.05
N CYS A 414 0.47 32.65 -28.51
CA CYS A 414 1.80 32.23 -28.10
C CYS A 414 2.82 32.28 -29.21
N LYS A 415 2.47 31.84 -30.44
CA LYS A 415 3.31 31.93 -31.61
C LYS A 415 3.69 33.38 -31.94
N LYS A 416 2.69 34.30 -31.92
CA LYS A 416 2.92 35.74 -32.14
C LYS A 416 3.87 36.36 -31.09
N LYS A 417 3.76 35.93 -29.85
CA LYS A 417 4.56 36.42 -28.70
C LYS A 417 5.90 35.67 -28.58
N LYS A 418 6.13 34.61 -29.34
CA LYS A 418 7.28 33.69 -29.23
C LYS A 418 7.38 33.06 -27.83
N ILE A 419 6.24 32.66 -27.27
CA ILE A 419 6.12 31.98 -25.98
C ILE A 419 6.02 30.47 -26.24
N CYS A 420 6.89 29.66 -25.63
CA CYS A 420 6.74 28.21 -25.63
C CYS A 420 5.46 27.83 -24.87
N LEU A 421 4.55 27.11 -25.50
CA LEU A 421 3.32 26.64 -24.85
C LEU A 421 3.44 25.15 -24.54
N ILE A 422 3.32 24.82 -23.25
CA ILE A 422 3.13 23.44 -22.78
C ILE A 422 1.66 23.30 -22.39
N LEU A 423 0.95 22.40 -23.07
CA LEU A 423 -0.41 22.01 -22.77
C LEU A 423 -0.41 20.61 -22.16
N ASP A 424 -0.87 20.49 -20.92
CA ASP A 424 -1.03 19.18 -20.26
C ASP A 424 -2.46 18.67 -20.44
N GLU A 425 -2.61 17.60 -21.22
CA GLU A 425 -3.88 16.95 -21.51
C GLU A 425 -4.09 15.66 -20.70
N SER A 426 -3.47 15.53 -19.53
CA SER A 426 -3.58 14.30 -18.72
C SER A 426 -5.02 13.93 -18.33
N PHE A 427 -5.94 14.89 -18.37
CA PHE A 427 -7.35 14.70 -18.05
C PHE A 427 -8.31 14.96 -19.22
N SER A 428 -7.82 15.19 -20.44
CA SER A 428 -8.66 15.49 -21.61
C SER A 428 -9.68 14.38 -21.93
N ASP A 429 -9.33 13.11 -21.68
CA ASP A 429 -10.22 11.97 -21.92
C ASP A 429 -11.43 11.91 -20.97
N PHE A 430 -11.49 12.78 -19.95
CA PHE A 430 -12.62 12.92 -19.01
C PHE A 430 -13.54 14.11 -19.37
N SER A 431 -13.20 14.88 -20.42
CA SER A 431 -14.06 15.97 -20.91
C SER A 431 -15.09 15.44 -21.90
N ASP A 432 -16.15 16.24 -22.14
CA ASP A 432 -17.18 15.93 -23.12
C ASP A 432 -16.67 16.10 -24.57
N GLU A 433 -15.59 16.86 -24.75
CA GLU A 433 -14.91 17.02 -26.06
C GLU A 433 -13.80 15.97 -26.21
N ALA A 434 -13.95 15.12 -27.24
CA ALA A 434 -13.03 14.00 -27.48
C ALA A 434 -11.75 14.37 -28.25
N GLU A 435 -11.58 15.64 -28.66
CA GLU A 435 -10.43 16.05 -29.45
C GLU A 435 -9.18 16.29 -28.60
N SER A 436 -8.12 15.51 -28.87
CA SER A 436 -6.80 15.74 -28.31
C SER A 436 -5.98 16.64 -29.21
N CYS A 437 -5.25 17.58 -28.65
CA CYS A 437 -4.27 18.40 -29.36
C CYS A 437 -3.02 17.59 -29.78
N ILE A 438 -2.92 16.30 -29.45
CA ILE A 438 -1.95 15.36 -30.02
C ILE A 438 -2.43 14.95 -31.43
N ALA A 439 -2.56 15.92 -32.30
CA ALA A 439 -2.96 15.76 -33.70
C ALA A 439 -2.20 16.74 -34.59
N ASP A 440 -1.96 16.35 -35.83
CA ASP A 440 -1.24 17.22 -36.78
C ASP A 440 -1.93 18.57 -37.02
N SER A 441 -3.27 18.63 -36.90
CA SER A 441 -4.04 19.87 -37.01
C SER A 441 -3.63 20.93 -35.98
N TYR A 442 -3.18 20.53 -34.79
CA TYR A 442 -2.69 21.42 -33.73
C TYR A 442 -1.17 21.52 -33.72
N LEU A 443 -0.46 20.39 -33.76
CA LEU A 443 1.00 20.38 -33.65
C LEU A 443 1.70 21.16 -34.76
N GLU A 444 1.15 21.19 -35.97
CA GLU A 444 1.71 21.94 -37.11
C GLU A 444 1.54 23.46 -37.01
N LEU A 445 0.75 23.96 -36.06
CA LEU A 445 0.49 25.40 -35.94
C LEU A 445 1.72 26.17 -35.43
N TYR A 446 2.52 25.55 -34.53
CA TYR A 446 3.64 26.24 -33.89
C TYR A 446 4.75 25.27 -33.44
N ASP A 447 6.02 25.61 -33.78
CA ASP A 447 7.19 24.77 -33.45
C ASP A 447 7.47 24.64 -31.94
N GLU A 448 7.10 25.67 -31.15
CA GLU A 448 7.26 25.69 -29.69
C GLU A 448 5.93 25.41 -28.97
N PHE A 449 5.06 24.63 -29.61
CA PHE A 449 3.86 24.05 -28.96
C PHE A 449 4.10 22.58 -28.68
N TYR A 450 3.89 22.21 -27.40
CA TYR A 450 4.08 20.85 -26.90
C TYR A 450 2.89 20.42 -26.09
N VAL A 451 2.51 19.15 -26.25
CA VAL A 451 1.44 18.51 -25.48
C VAL A 451 2.03 17.43 -24.61
N ILE A 452 1.76 17.50 -23.30
CA ILE A 452 2.09 16.45 -22.35
C ILE A 452 0.81 15.70 -21.99
N LYS A 453 0.88 14.37 -21.90
CA LYS A 453 -0.26 13.54 -21.49
C LYS A 453 0.20 12.37 -20.65
N SER A 454 -0.37 12.24 -19.45
CA SER A 454 -0.22 11.05 -18.62
C SER A 454 -1.18 9.95 -19.09
N ILE A 455 -0.65 8.82 -19.50
CA ILE A 455 -1.45 7.65 -19.89
C ILE A 455 -2.07 6.99 -18.64
N SER A 456 -1.45 7.15 -17.49
CA SER A 456 -1.85 6.51 -16.24
C SER A 456 -3.28 6.81 -15.82
N LYS A 457 -3.79 7.99 -16.15
CA LYS A 457 -5.08 8.49 -15.66
C LYS A 457 -6.25 7.84 -16.40
N SER A 458 -6.34 8.08 -17.71
CA SER A 458 -7.43 7.60 -18.56
C SER A 458 -7.43 6.08 -18.76
N TYR A 459 -6.25 5.47 -18.85
CA TYR A 459 -6.12 4.02 -19.03
C TYR A 459 -6.05 3.22 -17.73
N GLY A 460 -6.19 3.86 -16.57
CA GLY A 460 -6.25 3.17 -15.28
C GLY A 460 -4.98 2.38 -14.90
N VAL A 461 -3.82 2.78 -15.43
CA VAL A 461 -2.55 2.05 -15.29
C VAL A 461 -1.43 2.90 -14.62
N PRO A 462 -1.68 3.48 -13.43
CA PRO A 462 -0.68 4.35 -12.80
C PRO A 462 0.63 3.63 -12.47
N GLY A 463 0.58 2.32 -12.25
CA GLY A 463 1.75 1.49 -11.98
C GLY A 463 2.66 1.28 -13.20
N CYS A 464 2.15 1.41 -14.43
CA CYS A 464 2.94 1.25 -15.66
C CYS A 464 3.86 2.46 -15.95
N ARG A 465 3.65 3.60 -15.29
CA ARG A 465 4.49 4.79 -15.41
C ARG A 465 4.70 5.26 -16.85
N LEU A 466 3.63 5.51 -17.60
CA LEU A 466 3.69 5.98 -18.97
C LEU A 466 3.24 7.44 -19.09
N GLY A 467 4.05 8.25 -19.77
CA GLY A 467 3.75 9.63 -20.13
C GLY A 467 4.18 9.92 -21.57
N ILE A 468 3.53 10.87 -22.19
CA ILE A 468 3.76 11.26 -23.58
C ILE A 468 4.11 12.74 -23.64
N LEU A 469 5.05 13.09 -24.51
CA LEU A 469 5.30 14.45 -24.96
C LEU A 469 5.24 14.46 -26.50
N ALA A 470 4.35 15.28 -27.04
CA ALA A 470 4.19 15.46 -28.47
C ALA A 470 4.47 16.91 -28.87
N GLY A 471 5.01 17.09 -30.07
CA GLY A 471 5.31 18.40 -30.64
C GLY A 471 5.83 18.28 -32.07
N ARG A 472 5.81 19.36 -32.83
CA ARG A 472 6.31 19.38 -34.21
C ARG A 472 7.84 19.37 -34.28
N ASN A 473 8.53 20.02 -33.34
CA ASN A 473 9.97 20.18 -33.33
C ASN A 473 10.69 18.86 -32.99
N SER A 474 10.95 18.04 -33.97
CA SER A 474 11.57 16.73 -33.81
C SER A 474 13.00 16.79 -33.23
N GLU A 475 13.77 17.85 -33.55
CA GLU A 475 15.13 18.03 -33.03
C GLU A 475 15.08 18.25 -31.49
N LYS A 476 14.14 19.06 -31.04
CA LYS A 476 13.91 19.29 -29.60
C LYS A 476 13.48 18.01 -28.89
N LEU A 477 12.55 17.27 -29.47
CA LEU A 477 12.11 15.98 -28.92
C LEU A 477 13.26 14.96 -28.84
N ASP A 478 14.14 14.92 -29.87
CA ASP A 478 15.29 14.03 -29.85
C ASP A 478 16.35 14.48 -28.82
N GLN A 479 16.51 15.79 -28.57
CA GLN A 479 17.37 16.27 -27.47
C GLN A 479 16.84 15.84 -26.12
N ILE A 480 15.55 15.97 -25.88
CA ILE A 480 14.91 15.51 -24.63
C ILE A 480 15.04 13.99 -24.51
N GLN A 481 14.74 13.22 -25.58
CA GLN A 481 14.85 11.77 -25.56
C GLN A 481 16.26 11.27 -25.17
N ARG A 482 17.32 11.98 -25.57
CA ARG A 482 18.70 11.63 -25.21
C ARG A 482 19.03 11.81 -23.72
N LYS A 483 18.25 12.61 -23.01
CA LYS A 483 18.38 12.83 -21.56
C LYS A 483 17.59 11.81 -20.74
N LEU A 484 16.58 11.18 -21.36
CA LEU A 484 15.79 10.13 -20.72
C LEU A 484 16.59 8.83 -20.63
N PRO A 485 16.28 7.96 -19.66
CA PRO A 485 16.81 6.59 -19.63
C PRO A 485 16.57 5.86 -20.96
N ILE A 486 17.41 4.85 -21.22
CA ILE A 486 17.32 4.07 -22.46
C ILE A 486 16.02 3.28 -22.54
N TRP A 487 15.49 2.87 -21.37
CA TRP A 487 14.24 2.13 -21.18
C TRP A 487 13.32 2.86 -20.21
#